data_e9cb2f86ecd36350b65602b4c8c44dc0
#
_entry.id   e9cb2f86ecd36350b65602b4c8c44dc0
#
_cell.length_a   1.000
_cell.length_b   1.000
_cell.length_c   1.000
_cell.angle_alpha   90.00
_cell.angle_beta   90.00
_cell.angle_gamma   90.00
#
_symmetry.space_group_name_H-M   'P 1'
#
loop_
_entity.id
_entity.type
_entity.pdbx_description
1 polymer ?
#
loop_
_entity_poly.entity_id
_entity_poly.type
_entity_poly.pdbx_seq_one_letter_code
_entity_poly.pdbx_strand_id
1 'polypeptide(L)'
;MNLLTSFEHFRQVPLPFGEELGGRVVRLAILLSGRGSNMMAVVEATKTGVLKGLAEVAVVFSNQPDAFGLEAAAALGCPVAALPSQGRKREAFDAEAAQLLQQYQPDLVVLAGYMRILSPAFIQPFAGRILNIHPADTHQHQGLHAYEWAFDNQLPETKITVHLVDEGLDTGPIIAQQAVDLRGADTLAEVERRGLAVEHELYAQALADLIQNKQAVMSSKKTSC
;
A
#
# COMPACT_ATOMS: atom_id res chain seq x y z
N MET A 1 1.69 -2.23 -25.27
CA MET A 1 0.39 -2.92 -25.11
C MET A 1 -0.36 -2.15 -24.04
N ASN A 2 -1.51 -1.55 -24.36
CA ASN A 2 -2.15 -0.49 -23.57
C ASN A 2 -2.53 -0.96 -22.16
N LEU A 3 -1.98 -0.29 -21.15
CA LEU A 3 -2.41 -0.32 -19.74
C LEU A 3 -3.76 0.42 -19.60
N LEU A 4 -4.82 -0.11 -20.18
CA LEU A 4 -6.19 0.33 -19.91
C LEU A 4 -6.75 -0.56 -18.79
N THR A 5 -6.24 -0.37 -17.59
CA THR A 5 -6.94 -0.77 -16.38
C THR A 5 -8.21 0.07 -16.27
N SER A 6 -9.32 -0.58 -15.95
CA SER A 6 -10.65 0.03 -15.88
C SER A 6 -10.74 1.06 -14.75
N PHE A 7 -10.30 2.29 -15.03
CA PHE A 7 -10.42 3.45 -14.14
C PHE A 7 -11.88 3.91 -13.88
N GLU A 8 -12.87 3.27 -14.50
CA GLU A 8 -14.28 3.66 -14.34
C GLU A 8 -14.80 3.44 -12.90
N HIS A 9 -14.25 2.48 -12.15
CA HIS A 9 -14.63 2.26 -10.74
C HIS A 9 -14.08 3.32 -9.77
N PHE A 10 -13.04 4.04 -10.16
CA PHE A 10 -12.36 5.02 -9.31
C PHE A 10 -13.22 6.24 -8.96
N ARG A 11 -14.22 6.57 -9.79
CA ARG A 11 -15.10 7.74 -9.59
C ARG A 11 -16.10 7.59 -8.45
N GLN A 12 -16.27 6.39 -7.90
CA GLN A 12 -17.32 6.09 -6.92
C GLN A 12 -16.82 5.86 -5.49
N VAL A 13 -15.50 5.79 -5.25
CA VAL A 13 -14.97 5.63 -3.90
C VAL A 13 -14.88 7.01 -3.24
N PRO A 14 -15.76 7.33 -2.27
CA PRO A 14 -15.62 8.56 -1.50
C PRO A 14 -14.42 8.42 -0.59
N LEU A 15 -13.29 8.96 -1.00
CA LEU A 15 -12.12 8.98 -0.15
C LEU A 15 -12.28 10.12 0.87
N PRO A 16 -12.08 9.86 2.16
CA PRO A 16 -12.34 10.81 3.25
C PRO A 16 -11.28 11.90 3.40
N PHE A 17 -10.47 12.12 2.35
CA PHE A 17 -9.57 13.28 2.33
C PHE A 17 -10.41 14.52 2.15
N GLY A 18 -10.52 15.32 3.21
CA GLY A 18 -11.11 16.65 3.15
C GLY A 18 -10.43 17.54 2.09
N GLU A 19 -10.93 18.74 1.93
CA GLU A 19 -10.45 19.77 0.98
C GLU A 19 -8.97 20.20 1.17
N GLU A 20 -8.23 19.54 2.07
CA GLU A 20 -6.93 19.99 2.58
C GLU A 20 -5.70 19.60 1.75
N LEU A 21 -5.80 18.68 0.76
CA LEU A 21 -4.62 18.28 -0.04
C LEU A 21 -4.24 19.27 -1.16
N GLY A 22 -4.89 20.42 -1.24
CA GLY A 22 -4.78 21.39 -2.32
C GLY A 22 -3.37 21.73 -2.80
N GLY A 23 -2.77 20.87 -3.64
CA GLY A 23 -1.49 21.13 -4.31
C GLY A 23 -0.24 20.93 -3.45
N ARG A 24 -0.36 20.46 -2.20
CA ARG A 24 0.82 20.13 -1.37
C ARG A 24 1.31 18.69 -1.60
N VAL A 25 2.55 18.44 -1.25
CA VAL A 25 3.16 17.11 -1.27
C VAL A 25 2.50 16.24 -0.19
N VAL A 26 2.06 15.02 -0.58
CA VAL A 26 1.36 14.05 0.28
C VAL A 26 2.37 13.30 1.14
N ARG A 27 2.12 13.19 2.44
CA ARG A 27 2.99 12.54 3.42
C ARG A 27 2.60 11.07 3.59
N LEU A 28 3.52 10.16 3.30
CA LEU A 28 3.31 8.71 3.38
C LEU A 28 3.92 8.13 4.66
N ALA A 29 3.14 7.37 5.43
CA ALA A 29 3.67 6.40 6.39
C ALA A 29 3.67 5.02 5.73
N ILE A 30 4.85 4.41 5.54
CA ILE A 30 4.97 3.10 4.90
C ILE A 30 5.23 2.04 5.97
N LEU A 31 4.38 1.01 6.04
CA LEU A 31 4.43 -0.04 7.05
C LEU A 31 4.90 -1.35 6.44
N LEU A 32 5.83 -2.02 7.12
CA LEU A 32 6.38 -3.31 6.70
C LEU A 32 6.64 -4.23 7.89
N SER A 33 6.83 -5.54 7.63
CA SER A 33 7.23 -6.53 8.65
C SER A 33 8.50 -7.31 8.29
N GLY A 34 9.06 -7.14 7.08
CA GLY A 34 10.16 -7.96 6.59
C GLY A 34 11.13 -7.24 5.65
N ARG A 35 11.36 -7.83 4.47
CA ARG A 35 12.38 -7.41 3.49
C ARG A 35 12.17 -5.99 2.94
N GLY A 36 10.92 -5.56 2.74
CA GLY A 36 10.59 -4.20 2.34
C GLY A 36 10.74 -3.90 0.84
N SER A 37 10.61 -4.89 -0.06
CA SER A 37 10.76 -4.65 -1.51
C SER A 37 9.74 -3.64 -2.05
N ASN A 38 8.47 -3.76 -1.68
CA ASN A 38 7.44 -2.78 -2.02
C ASN A 38 7.71 -1.40 -1.41
N MET A 39 8.21 -1.34 -0.18
CA MET A 39 8.63 -0.08 0.45
C MET A 39 9.73 0.59 -0.38
N MET A 40 10.77 -0.16 -0.77
CA MET A 40 11.87 0.38 -1.57
C MET A 40 11.37 0.92 -2.92
N ALA A 41 10.47 0.20 -3.59
CA ALA A 41 9.87 0.66 -4.85
C ALA A 41 9.08 1.97 -4.68
N VAL A 42 8.26 2.09 -3.62
CA VAL A 42 7.53 3.32 -3.33
C VAL A 42 8.48 4.47 -2.98
N VAL A 43 9.51 4.24 -2.15
CA VAL A 43 10.53 5.27 -1.81
C VAL A 43 11.24 5.76 -3.06
N GLU A 44 11.68 4.85 -3.94
CA GLU A 44 12.33 5.22 -5.19
C GLU A 44 11.41 6.03 -6.10
N ALA A 45 10.13 5.64 -6.19
CA ALA A 45 9.13 6.38 -6.95
C ALA A 45 8.93 7.81 -6.45
N THR A 46 9.10 8.08 -5.14
CA THR A 46 9.06 9.47 -4.61
C THR A 46 10.28 10.29 -4.99
N LYS A 47 11.42 9.66 -5.24
CA LYS A 47 12.68 10.37 -5.57
C LYS A 47 12.84 10.64 -7.05
N THR A 48 12.61 9.62 -7.86
CA THR A 48 12.93 9.63 -9.31
C THR A 48 11.77 9.24 -10.20
N GLY A 49 10.70 8.59 -9.63
CA GLY A 49 9.59 8.02 -10.40
C GLY A 49 8.31 8.87 -10.38
N VAL A 50 7.17 8.17 -10.56
CA VAL A 50 5.83 8.76 -10.76
C VAL A 50 5.30 9.54 -9.55
N LEU A 51 5.85 9.32 -8.36
CA LEU A 51 5.48 10.02 -7.11
C LEU A 51 6.34 11.26 -6.84
N LYS A 52 7.35 11.54 -7.67
CA LYS A 52 8.24 12.69 -7.48
C LYS A 52 7.45 14.01 -7.53
N GLY A 53 7.56 14.78 -6.44
CA GLY A 53 6.83 16.04 -6.28
C GLY A 53 5.36 15.87 -5.89
N LEU A 54 4.82 14.64 -5.91
CA LEU A 54 3.47 14.32 -5.45
C LEU A 54 3.43 13.84 -4.00
N ALA A 55 4.44 13.05 -3.60
CA ALA A 55 4.50 12.46 -2.27
C ALA A 55 5.91 12.48 -1.68
N GLU A 56 5.98 12.45 -0.36
CA GLU A 56 7.20 12.27 0.43
C GLU A 56 7.00 11.20 1.49
N VAL A 57 8.08 10.54 1.90
CA VAL A 57 8.03 9.54 2.97
C VAL A 57 8.19 10.23 4.32
N ALA A 58 7.13 10.30 5.11
CA ALA A 58 7.13 10.85 6.45
C ALA A 58 7.79 9.90 7.46
N VAL A 59 7.54 8.60 7.31
CA VAL A 59 8.15 7.55 8.13
C VAL A 59 8.01 6.18 7.45
N VAL A 60 9.01 5.32 7.66
CA VAL A 60 8.91 3.86 7.44
C VAL A 60 8.82 3.19 8.80
N PHE A 61 7.77 2.42 9.03
CA PHE A 61 7.48 1.80 10.31
C PHE A 61 7.50 0.27 10.20
N SER A 62 8.00 -0.41 11.24
CA SER A 62 7.89 -1.86 11.36
C SER A 62 7.44 -2.28 12.76
N ASN A 63 6.64 -3.36 12.79
CA ASN A 63 6.32 -4.11 14.03
C ASN A 63 7.45 -5.08 14.43
N GLN A 64 8.49 -5.20 13.61
CA GLN A 64 9.70 -5.99 13.82
C GLN A 64 10.90 -5.03 13.81
N PRO A 65 11.54 -4.75 14.96
CA PRO A 65 12.65 -3.78 15.03
C PRO A 65 13.89 -4.18 14.20
N ASP A 66 14.07 -5.49 13.96
CA ASP A 66 15.14 -6.08 13.20
C ASP A 66 14.78 -6.36 11.72
N ALA A 67 13.65 -5.82 11.25
CA ALA A 67 13.27 -5.98 9.85
C ALA A 67 14.30 -5.33 8.91
N PHE A 68 14.80 -6.09 7.94
CA PHE A 68 15.76 -5.62 6.93
C PHE A 68 15.25 -4.37 6.18
N GLY A 69 13.95 -4.28 5.97
CA GLY A 69 13.33 -3.10 5.33
C GLY A 69 13.54 -1.79 6.10
N LEU A 70 13.68 -1.79 7.44
CA LEU A 70 14.02 -0.58 8.20
C LEU A 70 15.46 -0.14 7.94
N GLU A 71 16.40 -1.07 7.90
CA GLU A 71 17.79 -0.78 7.55
C GLU A 71 17.89 -0.21 6.13
N ALA A 72 17.21 -0.84 5.19
CA ALA A 72 17.14 -0.37 3.80
C ALA A 72 16.52 1.04 3.70
N ALA A 73 15.44 1.31 4.44
CA ALA A 73 14.80 2.63 4.48
C ALA A 73 15.73 3.70 5.04
N ALA A 74 16.44 3.40 6.14
CA ALA A 74 17.42 4.31 6.73
C ALA A 74 18.58 4.62 5.75
N ALA A 75 19.08 3.60 5.04
CA ALA A 75 20.10 3.77 4.00
C ALA A 75 19.60 4.64 2.82
N LEU A 76 18.31 4.61 2.54
CA LEU A 76 17.66 5.49 1.57
C LEU A 76 17.37 6.89 2.12
N GLY A 77 17.74 7.20 3.38
CA GLY A 77 17.54 8.51 4.00
C GLY A 77 16.11 8.76 4.49
N CYS A 78 15.28 7.72 4.63
CA CYS A 78 13.94 7.87 5.16
C CYS A 78 13.97 7.89 6.71
N PRO A 79 13.09 8.68 7.37
CA PRO A 79 12.83 8.50 8.79
C PRO A 79 12.29 7.10 9.07
N VAL A 80 12.79 6.45 10.12
CA VAL A 80 12.37 5.09 10.50
C VAL A 80 11.85 5.06 11.94
N ALA A 81 10.87 4.20 12.19
CA ALA A 81 10.34 3.93 13.52
C ALA A 81 10.03 2.43 13.67
N ALA A 82 10.14 1.92 14.87
CA ALA A 82 9.79 0.54 15.18
C ALA A 82 9.08 0.43 16.52
N LEU A 83 8.16 -0.52 16.61
CA LEU A 83 7.48 -0.88 17.83
C LEU A 83 7.35 -2.42 17.88
N PRO A 84 8.01 -3.13 18.81
CA PRO A 84 7.94 -4.58 18.83
C PRO A 84 6.53 -5.06 19.17
N SER A 85 5.99 -5.97 18.34
CA SER A 85 4.64 -6.51 18.51
C SER A 85 4.60 -7.83 19.27
N GLN A 86 5.74 -8.49 19.44
CA GLN A 86 5.84 -9.80 20.08
C GLN A 86 5.29 -9.78 21.51
N GLY A 87 4.44 -10.75 21.85
CA GLY A 87 3.87 -10.90 23.18
C GLY A 87 2.78 -9.86 23.55
N ARG A 88 2.41 -8.98 22.61
CA ARG A 88 1.44 -7.91 22.85
C ARG A 88 0.05 -8.26 22.31
N LYS A 89 -0.99 -7.85 23.03
CA LYS A 89 -2.36 -7.93 22.54
C LYS A 89 -2.52 -7.01 21.32
N ARG A 90 -3.19 -7.52 20.25
CA ARG A 90 -3.34 -6.82 18.98
C ARG A 90 -3.85 -5.39 19.14
N GLU A 91 -4.96 -5.19 19.82
CA GLU A 91 -5.60 -3.88 19.98
C GLU A 91 -4.72 -2.86 20.73
N ALA A 92 -4.04 -3.30 21.80
CA ALA A 92 -3.16 -2.43 22.57
C ALA A 92 -1.92 -2.02 21.77
N PHE A 93 -1.35 -2.96 21.01
CA PHE A 93 -0.25 -2.67 20.11
C PHE A 93 -0.68 -1.70 19.00
N ASP A 94 -1.80 -1.98 18.36
CA ASP A 94 -2.32 -1.22 17.23
C ASP A 94 -2.68 0.22 17.63
N ALA A 95 -3.26 0.43 18.82
CA ALA A 95 -3.53 1.76 19.36
C ALA A 95 -2.24 2.57 19.55
N GLU A 96 -1.20 1.96 20.13
CA GLU A 96 0.09 2.62 20.33
C GLU A 96 0.82 2.89 18.99
N ALA A 97 0.76 1.93 18.05
CA ALA A 97 1.33 2.12 16.71
C ALA A 97 0.62 3.27 15.97
N ALA A 98 -0.71 3.36 16.05
CA ALA A 98 -1.47 4.46 15.46
C ALA A 98 -1.09 5.81 16.09
N GLN A 99 -0.97 5.88 17.43
CA GLN A 99 -0.56 7.07 18.13
C GLN A 99 0.87 7.51 17.78
N LEU A 100 1.80 6.56 17.63
CA LEU A 100 3.15 6.82 17.17
C LEU A 100 3.17 7.39 15.76
N LEU A 101 2.42 6.79 14.84
CA LEU A 101 2.36 7.22 13.44
C LEU A 101 1.73 8.61 13.29
N GLN A 102 0.73 8.97 14.09
CA GLN A 102 0.12 10.30 14.08
C GLN A 102 1.13 11.44 14.36
N GLN A 103 2.21 11.17 15.11
CA GLN A 103 3.26 12.16 15.34
C GLN A 103 3.99 12.58 14.06
N TYR A 104 4.01 11.71 13.05
CA TYR A 104 4.59 11.98 11.73
C TYR A 104 3.60 12.66 10.78
N GLN A 105 2.35 12.87 11.22
CA GLN A 105 1.29 13.53 10.44
C GLN A 105 1.14 12.97 9.01
N PRO A 106 0.96 11.64 8.84
CA PRO A 106 0.80 11.07 7.51
C PRO A 106 -0.59 11.40 6.94
N ASP A 107 -0.61 11.67 5.65
CA ASP A 107 -1.85 11.78 4.88
C ASP A 107 -2.37 10.41 4.47
N LEU A 108 -1.46 9.51 4.10
CA LEU A 108 -1.72 8.13 3.71
C LEU A 108 -0.86 7.17 4.51
N VAL A 109 -1.46 6.04 4.87
CA VAL A 109 -0.76 4.86 5.40
C VAL A 109 -0.70 3.80 4.30
N VAL A 110 0.50 3.34 3.99
CA VAL A 110 0.80 2.41 2.88
C VAL A 110 1.32 1.11 3.46
N LEU A 111 0.55 0.03 3.38
CA LEU A 111 0.95 -1.29 3.85
C LEU A 111 1.79 -1.97 2.77
N ALA A 112 3.10 -2.09 3.00
CA ALA A 112 4.08 -2.63 2.06
C ALA A 112 4.69 -3.94 2.59
N GLY A 113 3.88 -5.00 2.68
CA GLY A 113 4.26 -6.25 3.32
C GLY A 113 4.18 -6.18 4.85
N TYR A 114 3.14 -5.54 5.37
CA TYR A 114 2.85 -5.49 6.80
C TYR A 114 2.01 -6.71 7.21
N MET A 115 2.65 -7.70 7.82
CA MET A 115 2.08 -9.03 8.10
C MET A 115 1.27 -9.06 9.40
N ARG A 116 0.35 -8.10 9.56
CA ARG A 116 -0.57 -8.05 10.70
C ARG A 116 -1.97 -7.65 10.25
N ILE A 117 -2.97 -8.30 10.81
CA ILE A 117 -4.37 -7.87 10.68
C ILE A 117 -4.56 -6.68 11.61
N LEU A 118 -4.93 -5.54 11.04
CA LEU A 118 -5.18 -4.31 11.78
C LEU A 118 -6.48 -4.40 12.58
N SER A 119 -6.48 -3.86 13.79
CA SER A 119 -7.68 -3.72 14.60
C SER A 119 -8.39 -2.37 14.33
N PRO A 120 -9.65 -2.21 14.75
CA PRO A 120 -10.34 -0.93 14.68
C PRO A 120 -9.58 0.22 15.36
N ALA A 121 -8.80 -0.07 16.42
CA ALA A 121 -7.97 0.91 17.10
C ALA A 121 -6.88 1.53 16.21
N PHE A 122 -6.41 0.80 15.20
CA PHE A 122 -5.51 1.33 14.18
C PHE A 122 -6.27 1.95 13.01
N ILE A 123 -7.35 1.28 12.55
CA ILE A 123 -8.05 1.66 11.31
C ILE A 123 -8.78 3.00 11.48
N GLN A 124 -9.49 3.20 12.60
CA GLN A 124 -10.33 4.37 12.82
C GLN A 124 -9.57 5.71 12.72
N PRO A 125 -8.38 5.91 13.33
CA PRO A 125 -7.60 7.14 13.17
C PRO A 125 -7.18 7.46 11.73
N PHE A 126 -7.10 6.44 10.87
CA PHE A 126 -6.69 6.55 9.47
C PHE A 126 -7.78 6.08 8.50
N ALA A 127 -9.05 6.10 8.91
CA ALA A 127 -10.16 5.58 8.11
C ALA A 127 -10.17 6.15 6.69
N GLY A 128 -10.24 5.24 5.69
CA GLY A 128 -10.19 5.55 4.26
C GLY A 128 -8.85 6.10 3.75
N ARG A 129 -7.81 6.09 4.57
CA ARG A 129 -6.46 6.56 4.24
C ARG A 129 -5.40 5.47 4.33
N ILE A 130 -5.81 4.21 4.46
CA ILE A 130 -4.91 3.06 4.51
C ILE A 130 -5.04 2.30 3.20
N LEU A 131 -3.92 2.11 2.50
CA LEU A 131 -3.83 1.29 1.30
C LEU A 131 -3.04 0.02 1.59
N ASN A 132 -3.48 -1.07 0.97
CA ASN A 132 -2.75 -2.34 0.97
C ASN A 132 -2.51 -2.80 -0.46
N ILE A 133 -1.42 -3.55 -0.66
CA ILE A 133 -1.19 -4.32 -1.86
C ILE A 133 -1.26 -5.80 -1.53
N HIS A 134 -2.07 -6.54 -2.29
CA HIS A 134 -2.31 -7.97 -2.09
C HIS A 134 -2.00 -8.75 -3.37
N PRO A 135 -1.17 -9.82 -3.30
CA PRO A 135 -0.71 -10.53 -4.49
C PRO A 135 -1.70 -11.58 -4.99
N ALA A 136 -2.99 -11.26 -4.95
CA ALA A 136 -4.06 -12.04 -5.57
C ALA A 136 -5.25 -11.15 -5.97
N ASP A 137 -6.20 -11.73 -6.70
CA ASP A 137 -7.56 -11.20 -6.78
C ASP A 137 -8.24 -11.42 -5.43
N THR A 138 -8.58 -10.33 -4.72
CA THR A 138 -9.19 -10.37 -3.39
C THR A 138 -10.58 -11.04 -3.37
N HIS A 139 -11.20 -11.23 -4.53
CA HIS A 139 -12.42 -12.03 -4.66
C HIS A 139 -12.16 -13.53 -4.70
N GLN A 140 -10.91 -13.97 -4.98
CA GLN A 140 -10.54 -15.38 -5.11
C GLN A 140 -9.71 -15.87 -3.92
N HIS A 141 -8.78 -15.03 -3.44
CA HIS A 141 -7.92 -15.37 -2.31
C HIS A 141 -7.68 -14.14 -1.43
N GLN A 142 -7.85 -14.30 -0.12
CA GLN A 142 -7.64 -13.28 0.91
C GLN A 142 -6.64 -13.80 1.95
N GLY A 143 -5.92 -12.89 2.60
CA GLY A 143 -4.97 -13.24 3.65
C GLY A 143 -3.60 -13.63 3.12
N LEU A 144 -2.90 -14.48 3.87
CA LEU A 144 -1.50 -14.83 3.62
C LEU A 144 -1.34 -15.90 2.53
N HIS A 145 -0.09 -16.07 2.05
CA HIS A 145 0.31 -17.16 1.15
C HIS A 145 -0.35 -17.15 -0.25
N ALA A 146 -0.64 -15.97 -0.77
CA ALA A 146 -1.30 -15.83 -2.07
C ALA A 146 -0.48 -16.37 -3.25
N TYR A 147 0.85 -16.23 -3.22
CA TYR A 147 1.72 -16.78 -4.25
C TYR A 147 1.81 -18.31 -4.17
N GLU A 148 1.93 -18.85 -2.96
CA GLU A 148 1.89 -20.30 -2.72
C GLU A 148 0.55 -20.87 -3.19
N TRP A 149 -0.56 -20.20 -2.84
CA TRP A 149 -1.89 -20.59 -3.32
C TRP A 149 -1.97 -20.60 -4.84
N ALA A 150 -1.48 -19.57 -5.52
CA ALA A 150 -1.51 -19.50 -6.97
C ALA A 150 -0.66 -20.61 -7.60
N PHE A 151 0.52 -20.90 -7.05
CA PHE A 151 1.42 -21.95 -7.49
C PHE A 151 0.83 -23.36 -7.28
N ASP A 152 0.33 -23.66 -6.07
CA ASP A 152 -0.23 -24.97 -5.71
C ASP A 152 -1.48 -25.31 -6.51
N ASN A 153 -2.27 -24.29 -6.88
CA ASN A 153 -3.45 -24.45 -7.75
C ASN A 153 -3.11 -24.38 -9.25
N GLN A 154 -1.82 -24.25 -9.62
CA GLN A 154 -1.36 -24.19 -11.01
C GLN A 154 -2.12 -23.14 -11.85
N LEU A 155 -2.36 -21.97 -11.26
CA LEU A 155 -3.11 -20.93 -11.95
C LEU A 155 -2.31 -20.42 -13.16
N PRO A 156 -2.96 -20.27 -14.32
CA PRO A 156 -2.30 -19.70 -15.51
C PRO A 156 -2.07 -18.19 -15.38
N GLU A 157 -2.80 -17.55 -14.48
CA GLU A 157 -2.78 -16.10 -14.20
C GLU A 157 -3.22 -15.84 -12.77
N THR A 158 -2.63 -14.83 -12.14
CA THR A 158 -3.14 -14.22 -10.90
C THR A 158 -3.29 -12.71 -11.10
N LYS A 159 -3.73 -12.00 -10.09
CA LYS A 159 -3.78 -10.55 -10.10
C LYS A 159 -3.03 -9.99 -8.91
N ILE A 160 -2.49 -8.81 -9.07
CA ILE A 160 -2.07 -7.96 -7.96
C ILE A 160 -3.18 -6.93 -7.74
N THR A 161 -3.62 -6.77 -6.49
CA THR A 161 -4.71 -5.87 -6.10
C THR A 161 -4.21 -4.80 -5.14
N VAL A 162 -4.42 -3.53 -5.47
CA VAL A 162 -4.29 -2.41 -4.54
C VAL A 162 -5.69 -2.01 -4.08
N HIS A 163 -5.92 -1.97 -2.78
CA HIS A 163 -7.22 -1.66 -2.21
C HIS A 163 -7.13 -0.78 -0.96
N LEU A 164 -8.20 -0.10 -0.60
CA LEU A 164 -8.34 0.53 0.71
C LEU A 164 -8.53 -0.55 1.77
N VAL A 165 -8.02 -0.29 2.97
CA VAL A 165 -8.22 -1.18 4.11
C VAL A 165 -9.46 -0.75 4.89
N ASP A 166 -10.34 -1.71 5.14
CA ASP A 166 -11.49 -1.63 6.04
C ASP A 166 -11.31 -2.58 7.23
N GLU A 167 -12.36 -2.83 8.01
CA GLU A 167 -12.30 -3.74 9.17
C GLU A 167 -12.30 -5.23 8.76
N GLY A 168 -12.52 -5.55 7.49
CA GLY A 168 -12.45 -6.90 6.95
C GLY A 168 -11.03 -7.29 6.50
N LEU A 169 -10.86 -8.56 6.15
CA LEU A 169 -9.60 -9.06 5.60
C LEU A 169 -9.62 -8.94 4.07
N ASP A 170 -8.85 -8.00 3.54
CA ASP A 170 -8.73 -7.72 2.10
C ASP A 170 -10.08 -7.48 1.38
N THR A 171 -11.06 -6.90 2.10
CA THR A 171 -12.44 -6.68 1.62
C THR A 171 -12.73 -5.25 1.18
N GLY A 172 -11.82 -4.33 1.45
CA GLY A 172 -12.00 -2.93 1.13
C GLY A 172 -12.03 -2.61 -0.37
N PRO A 173 -12.49 -1.42 -0.75
CA PRO A 173 -12.65 -1.02 -2.15
C PRO A 173 -11.35 -1.13 -2.94
N ILE A 174 -11.43 -1.77 -4.10
CA ILE A 174 -10.30 -1.94 -5.02
C ILE A 174 -9.99 -0.59 -5.69
N ILE A 175 -8.71 -0.20 -5.65
CA ILE A 175 -8.18 1.00 -6.29
C ILE A 175 -7.59 0.68 -7.65
N ALA A 176 -6.79 -0.40 -7.73
CA ALA A 176 -6.19 -0.85 -8.98
C ALA A 176 -5.98 -2.36 -8.94
N GLN A 177 -6.05 -3.01 -10.11
CA GLN A 177 -5.68 -4.41 -10.29
C GLN A 177 -4.86 -4.57 -11.58
N GLN A 178 -3.89 -5.48 -11.54
CA GLN A 178 -3.13 -5.86 -12.72
C GLN A 178 -2.92 -7.38 -12.75
N ALA A 179 -3.14 -7.98 -13.91
CA ALA A 179 -2.92 -9.40 -14.15
C ALA A 179 -1.42 -9.73 -14.21
N VAL A 180 -1.07 -10.91 -13.71
CA VAL A 180 0.27 -11.51 -13.80
C VAL A 180 0.15 -12.84 -14.52
N ASP A 181 0.78 -12.97 -15.67
CA ASP A 181 0.86 -14.23 -16.41
C ASP A 181 1.79 -15.21 -15.69
N LEU A 182 1.24 -16.34 -15.26
CA LEU A 182 1.96 -17.42 -14.56
C LEU A 182 2.25 -18.63 -15.45
N ARG A 183 1.81 -18.65 -16.71
CA ARG A 183 2.09 -19.75 -17.63
C ARG A 183 3.59 -19.97 -17.79
N GLY A 184 4.02 -21.23 -17.61
CA GLY A 184 5.44 -21.59 -17.62
C GLY A 184 6.23 -21.11 -16.39
N ALA A 185 5.58 -20.74 -15.30
CA ALA A 185 6.22 -20.51 -14.01
C ALA A 185 6.31 -21.84 -13.25
N ASP A 186 7.40 -22.58 -13.45
CA ASP A 186 7.57 -23.96 -12.95
C ASP A 186 8.05 -24.01 -11.48
N THR A 187 8.23 -22.85 -10.84
CA THR A 187 8.65 -22.75 -9.44
C THR A 187 7.93 -21.61 -8.71
N LEU A 188 7.72 -21.76 -7.41
CA LEU A 188 7.18 -20.70 -6.56
C LEU A 188 8.03 -19.41 -6.65
N ALA A 189 9.35 -19.54 -6.68
CA ALA A 189 10.25 -18.40 -6.81
C ALA A 189 10.02 -17.60 -8.11
N GLU A 190 9.67 -18.27 -9.21
CA GLU A 190 9.33 -17.60 -10.47
C GLU A 190 7.95 -16.91 -10.40
N VAL A 191 6.96 -17.54 -9.73
CA VAL A 191 5.65 -16.92 -9.46
C VAL A 191 5.83 -15.63 -8.66
N GLU A 192 6.56 -15.71 -7.54
CA GLU A 192 6.88 -14.54 -6.69
C GLU A 192 7.63 -13.45 -7.47
N ARG A 193 8.63 -13.83 -8.25
CA ARG A 193 9.42 -12.87 -9.04
C ARG A 193 8.55 -12.08 -10.03
N ARG A 194 7.64 -12.78 -10.74
CA ARG A 194 6.71 -12.14 -11.68
C ARG A 194 5.71 -11.24 -10.96
N GLY A 195 5.16 -11.72 -9.85
CA GLY A 195 4.22 -10.95 -9.04
C GLY A 195 4.85 -9.69 -8.46
N LEU A 196 6.02 -9.81 -7.82
CA LEU A 196 6.75 -8.67 -7.24
C LEU A 196 7.09 -7.59 -8.27
N ALA A 197 7.45 -7.98 -9.51
CA ALA A 197 7.70 -7.01 -10.56
C ALA A 197 6.45 -6.15 -10.86
N VAL A 198 5.27 -6.77 -10.88
CA VAL A 198 3.99 -6.06 -11.05
C VAL A 198 3.62 -5.26 -9.81
N GLU A 199 3.82 -5.80 -8.59
CA GLU A 199 3.55 -5.08 -7.35
C GLU A 199 4.29 -3.74 -7.29
N HIS A 200 5.60 -3.74 -7.60
CA HIS A 200 6.45 -2.55 -7.51
C HIS A 200 5.96 -1.42 -8.43
N GLU A 201 5.54 -1.75 -9.64
CA GLU A 201 5.03 -0.76 -10.60
C GLU A 201 3.61 -0.31 -10.25
N LEU A 202 2.72 -1.29 -10.00
CA LEU A 202 1.31 -1.03 -9.75
C LEU A 202 1.09 -0.17 -8.49
N TYR A 203 1.84 -0.46 -7.42
CA TYR A 203 1.64 0.27 -6.16
C TYR A 203 2.01 1.74 -6.29
N ALA A 204 3.16 2.03 -6.89
CA ALA A 204 3.58 3.41 -7.13
C ALA A 204 2.61 4.16 -8.05
N GLN A 205 2.15 3.50 -9.12
CA GLN A 205 1.19 4.10 -10.06
C GLN A 205 -0.17 4.33 -9.41
N ALA A 206 -0.71 3.36 -8.66
CA ALA A 206 -1.97 3.49 -7.94
C ALA A 206 -1.97 4.65 -6.93
N LEU A 207 -0.85 4.83 -6.21
CA LEU A 207 -0.66 5.96 -5.31
C LEU A 207 -0.63 7.29 -6.07
N ALA A 208 0.09 7.37 -7.20
CA ALA A 208 0.17 8.58 -8.02
C ALA A 208 -1.21 8.97 -8.56
N ASP A 209 -1.93 8.02 -9.13
CA ASP A 209 -3.26 8.23 -9.68
C ASP A 209 -4.27 8.66 -8.60
N LEU A 210 -4.19 8.04 -7.42
CA LEU A 210 -5.01 8.39 -6.27
C LEU A 210 -4.79 9.86 -5.85
N ILE A 211 -3.54 10.29 -5.76
CA ILE A 211 -3.17 11.65 -5.36
C ILE A 211 -3.58 12.66 -6.44
N GLN A 212 -3.29 12.39 -7.71
CA GLN A 212 -3.58 13.29 -8.84
C GLN A 212 -5.08 13.48 -9.07
N ASN A 213 -5.86 12.40 -9.03
CA ASN A 213 -7.33 12.48 -9.18
C ASN A 213 -7.97 13.33 -8.08
N LYS A 214 -7.44 13.28 -6.86
CA LYS A 214 -7.86 14.15 -5.76
C LYS A 214 -7.54 15.62 -6.02
N GLN A 215 -6.35 15.92 -6.47
CA GLN A 215 -5.93 17.29 -6.78
C GLN A 215 -6.79 17.89 -7.92
N ALA A 216 -7.13 17.10 -8.93
CA ALA A 216 -7.97 17.55 -10.05
C ALA A 216 -9.41 17.87 -9.63
N VAL A 217 -10.04 17.04 -8.79
CA VAL A 217 -11.40 17.27 -8.26
C VAL A 217 -11.44 18.55 -7.43
N MET A 218 -10.40 18.86 -6.68
CA MET A 218 -10.33 20.06 -5.85
C MET A 218 -10.12 21.33 -6.67
N SER A 219 -9.30 21.26 -7.72
CA SER A 219 -9.09 22.41 -8.63
C SER A 219 -10.36 22.80 -9.35
N SER A 220 -11.19 21.84 -9.78
CA SER A 220 -12.46 22.10 -10.46
C SER A 220 -13.49 22.77 -9.55
N LYS A 221 -13.53 22.45 -8.24
CA LYS A 221 -14.43 23.09 -7.27
C LYS A 221 -14.05 24.55 -6.98
N LYS A 222 -12.77 24.91 -7.03
CA LYS A 222 -12.31 26.30 -6.80
C LYS A 222 -12.62 27.23 -7.97
N THR A 223 -12.83 26.69 -9.17
CA THR A 223 -13.13 27.49 -10.39
C THR A 223 -14.64 27.75 -10.54
N SER A 224 -15.49 27.14 -9.73
CA SER A 224 -16.96 27.22 -9.78
C SER A 224 -17.58 28.09 -8.67
N CYS A 225 -16.78 28.90 -7.97
CA CYS A 225 -17.22 29.88 -6.96
C CYS A 225 -16.95 31.30 -7.44
#